data_f36902656d31dcccf3a4d61bca4d3831
#
_entry.id   f36902656d31dcccf3a4d61bca4d3831
#
_cell.length_a   1.000
_cell.length_b   1.000
_cell.length_c   1.000
_cell.angle_alpha   90.00
_cell.angle_beta   90.00
_cell.angle_gamma   90.00
#
_symmetry.space_group_name_H-M   'P 1'
#
loop_
_entity.id
_entity.type
_entity.pdbx_description
1 polymer ?
#
loop_
_entity_poly.entity_id
_entity_poly.type
_entity_poly.pdbx_seq_one_letter_code
_entity_poly.pdbx_strand_id
1 'polypeptide(L)'
;MRSKNILFTGFLLLLAYQLSAQSVSEKRSFIKSIPLSRDARLEVDNKYGDIHITSWKKDSVTIRAEIEAFAPNHSRLQKMLDGIEVNISGTGSLIMAETVFGKEITVLLESFKGITGKIIDYDSRVQISYYINIPEYV
;
A
#
# COMPACT_ATOMS: atom_id res chain seq x y z
N MET A 1 -40.00 41.11 1.67
CA MET A 1 -38.72 41.01 0.93
C MET A 1 -37.50 40.56 1.77
N ARG A 2 -37.51 40.78 3.07
CA ARG A 2 -36.38 40.38 3.95
C ARG A 2 -36.25 38.86 4.20
N SER A 3 -37.31 38.08 4.20
CA SER A 3 -37.28 36.64 4.54
C SER A 3 -36.68 35.74 3.41
N LYS A 4 -36.81 36.13 2.15
CA LYS A 4 -36.28 35.35 1.01
C LYS A 4 -34.78 35.38 0.95
N ASN A 5 -34.11 36.48 1.38
CA ASN A 5 -32.68 36.62 1.36
C ASN A 5 -32.03 35.82 2.50
N ILE A 6 -32.69 35.65 3.65
CA ILE A 6 -32.18 34.86 4.77
C ILE A 6 -32.19 33.36 4.42
N LEU A 7 -33.25 32.89 3.75
CA LEU A 7 -33.33 31.50 3.27
C LEU A 7 -32.28 31.18 2.20
N PHE A 8 -32.01 32.10 1.29
CA PHE A 8 -31.00 31.93 0.25
C PHE A 8 -29.56 31.95 0.82
N THR A 9 -29.30 32.80 1.80
CA THR A 9 -28.00 32.85 2.50
C THR A 9 -27.78 31.60 3.34
N GLY A 10 -28.79 31.07 4.01
CA GLY A 10 -28.72 29.83 4.75
C GLY A 10 -28.46 28.60 3.85
N PHE A 11 -29.06 28.55 2.69
CA PHE A 11 -28.84 27.49 1.70
C PHE A 11 -27.41 27.51 1.10
N LEU A 12 -26.87 28.70 0.85
CA LEU A 12 -25.51 28.86 0.35
C LEU A 12 -24.46 28.44 1.41
N LEU A 13 -24.70 28.72 2.68
CA LEU A 13 -23.85 28.27 3.79
C LEU A 13 -23.87 26.75 3.97
N LEU A 14 -25.02 26.10 3.78
CA LEU A 14 -25.14 24.64 3.85
C LEU A 14 -24.39 23.94 2.72
N LEU A 15 -24.33 24.51 1.53
CA LEU A 15 -23.55 23.99 0.39
C LEU A 15 -22.03 24.09 0.63
N ALA A 16 -21.56 25.07 1.38
CA ALA A 16 -20.15 25.21 1.69
C ALA A 16 -19.58 24.14 2.63
N TYR A 17 -20.43 23.46 3.42
CA TYR A 17 -20.02 22.38 4.31
C TYR A 17 -19.81 21.03 3.61
N GLN A 18 -20.18 20.89 2.35
CA GLN A 18 -20.02 19.63 1.59
C GLN A 18 -18.61 19.43 0.98
N LEU A 19 -17.69 20.39 1.12
CA LEU A 19 -16.38 20.36 0.44
C LEU A 19 -15.22 19.74 1.23
N SER A 20 -15.45 19.03 2.33
CA SER A 20 -14.35 18.75 3.27
C SER A 20 -14.15 17.29 3.63
N ALA A 21 -14.18 16.35 2.69
CA ALA A 21 -13.69 14.99 2.99
C ALA A 21 -13.24 14.25 1.72
N GLN A 22 -12.36 14.85 0.94
CA GLN A 22 -11.66 14.08 -0.11
C GLN A 22 -10.38 13.52 0.49
N SER A 23 -10.40 12.22 0.82
CA SER A 23 -9.17 11.48 1.10
C SER A 23 -8.30 11.47 -0.15
N VAL A 24 -7.00 11.62 0.04
CA VAL A 24 -6.02 11.50 -1.03
C VAL A 24 -5.44 10.09 -1.04
N SER A 25 -5.09 9.60 -2.22
CA SER A 25 -4.48 8.28 -2.39
C SER A 25 -3.29 8.35 -3.32
N GLU A 26 -2.34 7.45 -3.10
CA GLU A 26 -1.19 7.26 -3.98
C GLU A 26 -0.85 5.77 -4.05
N LYS A 27 -0.41 5.34 -5.23
CA LYS A 27 0.06 3.99 -5.49
C LYS A 27 1.51 4.03 -5.94
N ARG A 28 2.37 3.25 -5.28
CA ARG A 28 3.78 3.04 -5.66
C ARG A 28 3.97 1.59 -6.10
N SER A 29 4.78 1.38 -7.12
CA SER A 29 5.08 0.05 -7.65
C SER A 29 6.58 -0.14 -7.80
N PHE A 30 7.07 -1.30 -7.33
CA PHE A 30 8.46 -1.72 -7.40
C PHE A 30 8.51 -3.04 -8.16
N ILE A 31 9.38 -3.14 -9.17
CA ILE A 31 9.49 -4.35 -9.99
C ILE A 31 10.96 -4.75 -10.05
N LYS A 32 11.22 -6.05 -9.80
CA LYS A 32 12.54 -6.64 -9.97
C LYS A 32 12.43 -8.03 -10.58
N SER A 33 13.30 -8.31 -11.56
CA SER A 33 13.46 -9.64 -12.14
C SER A 33 14.85 -10.17 -11.85
N ILE A 34 14.93 -11.42 -11.40
CA ILE A 34 16.18 -12.08 -11.01
C ILE A 34 16.24 -13.45 -11.67
N PRO A 35 17.31 -13.79 -12.43
CA PRO A 35 17.52 -15.14 -12.92
C PRO A 35 17.61 -16.14 -11.77
N LEU A 36 17.01 -17.31 -11.92
CA LEU A 36 16.98 -18.37 -10.90
C LEU A 36 17.80 -19.58 -11.32
N SER A 37 18.51 -20.18 -10.35
CA SER A 37 19.00 -21.55 -10.47
C SER A 37 17.86 -22.54 -10.15
N ARG A 38 18.03 -23.81 -10.56
CA ARG A 38 17.01 -24.84 -10.33
C ARG A 38 16.75 -25.17 -8.86
N ASP A 39 17.71 -24.89 -8.00
CA ASP A 39 17.64 -25.13 -6.55
C ASP A 39 17.29 -23.84 -5.79
N ALA A 40 16.69 -22.88 -6.46
CA ALA A 40 16.41 -21.58 -5.86
C ALA A 40 15.28 -21.64 -4.82
N ARG A 41 15.45 -20.82 -3.79
CA ARG A 41 14.48 -20.58 -2.74
C ARG A 41 14.00 -19.13 -2.79
N LEU A 42 12.71 -18.93 -2.73
CA LEU A 42 12.08 -17.61 -2.61
C LEU A 42 11.44 -17.47 -1.23
N GLU A 43 11.80 -16.41 -0.51
CA GLU A 43 11.17 -16.02 0.75
C GLU A 43 10.48 -14.68 0.58
N VAL A 44 9.21 -14.60 1.01
CA VAL A 44 8.42 -13.36 0.92
C VAL A 44 7.81 -13.08 2.29
N ASP A 45 8.12 -11.91 2.85
CA ASP A 45 7.51 -11.42 4.08
C ASP A 45 6.62 -10.20 3.78
N ASN A 46 5.31 -10.37 3.96
CA ASN A 46 4.33 -9.32 3.78
C ASN A 46 3.31 -9.32 4.93
N LYS A 47 3.19 -8.18 5.63
CA LYS A 47 2.30 -8.06 6.80
C LYS A 47 0.91 -7.52 6.48
N TYR A 48 0.76 -6.71 5.43
CA TYR A 48 -0.44 -5.89 5.23
C TYR A 48 -0.97 -5.97 3.80
N GLY A 49 -1.38 -7.14 3.38
CA GLY A 49 -1.96 -7.38 2.07
C GLY A 49 -1.73 -8.79 1.57
N ASP A 50 -1.86 -8.98 0.27
CA ASP A 50 -1.91 -10.28 -0.36
C ASP A 50 -0.60 -10.60 -1.08
N ILE A 51 -0.31 -11.90 -1.21
CA ILE A 51 0.78 -12.43 -2.04
C ILE A 51 0.13 -13.30 -3.12
N HIS A 52 0.30 -12.91 -4.38
CA HIS A 52 -0.17 -13.64 -5.55
C HIS A 52 1.01 -14.27 -6.27
N ILE A 53 1.01 -15.59 -6.37
CA ILE A 53 2.07 -16.35 -7.06
C ILE A 53 1.49 -17.02 -8.29
N THR A 54 2.18 -16.86 -9.43
CA THR A 54 1.83 -17.48 -10.70
C THR A 54 3.06 -18.15 -11.30
N SER A 55 2.91 -19.37 -11.79
CA SER A 55 3.99 -20.07 -12.47
C SER A 55 4.12 -19.65 -13.93
N TRP A 56 5.34 -19.66 -14.46
CA TRP A 56 5.64 -19.40 -15.86
C TRP A 56 6.80 -20.23 -16.40
N LYS A 57 7.01 -20.20 -17.72
CA LYS A 57 8.05 -20.98 -18.41
C LYS A 57 9.37 -20.23 -18.61
N LYS A 58 9.74 -19.31 -17.71
CA LYS A 58 11.01 -18.59 -17.77
C LYS A 58 11.90 -18.98 -16.59
N ASP A 59 13.21 -18.98 -16.78
CA ASP A 59 14.19 -19.27 -15.74
C ASP A 59 14.53 -18.03 -14.89
N SER A 60 13.50 -17.31 -14.47
CA SER A 60 13.63 -16.12 -13.64
C SER A 60 12.39 -15.94 -12.76
N VAL A 61 12.57 -15.25 -11.62
CA VAL A 61 11.46 -14.72 -10.87
C VAL A 61 11.27 -13.25 -11.24
N THR A 62 10.02 -12.83 -11.35
CA THR A 62 9.68 -11.40 -11.37
C THR A 62 8.79 -11.10 -10.18
N ILE A 63 9.22 -10.17 -9.36
CA ILE A 63 8.52 -9.72 -8.17
C ILE A 63 8.08 -8.28 -8.41
N ARG A 64 6.78 -8.04 -8.32
CA ARG A 64 6.17 -6.72 -8.34
C ARG A 64 5.47 -6.50 -7.00
N ALA A 65 5.93 -5.48 -6.26
CA ALA A 65 5.29 -5.04 -5.04
C ALA A 65 4.52 -3.74 -5.32
N GLU A 66 3.28 -3.67 -4.90
CA GLU A 66 2.43 -2.49 -5.02
C GLU A 66 2.01 -2.02 -3.63
N ILE A 67 2.30 -0.76 -3.33
CA ILE A 67 1.87 -0.08 -2.11
C ILE A 67 0.75 0.87 -2.50
N GLU A 68 -0.42 0.72 -1.92
CA GLU A 68 -1.54 1.62 -2.07
C GLU A 68 -1.88 2.24 -0.71
N ALA A 69 -1.81 3.57 -0.62
CA ALA A 69 -2.06 4.30 0.60
C ALA A 69 -3.15 5.36 0.40
N PHE A 70 -3.97 5.53 1.44
CA PHE A 70 -5.02 6.54 1.54
C PHE A 70 -4.84 7.32 2.83
N ALA A 71 -5.00 8.63 2.77
CA ALA A 71 -4.90 9.49 3.94
C ALA A 71 -5.81 10.73 3.79
N PRO A 72 -6.14 11.42 4.90
CA PRO A 72 -6.99 12.61 4.86
C PRO A 72 -6.32 13.81 4.17
N ASN A 73 -4.98 13.81 4.07
CA ASN A 73 -4.23 14.87 3.40
C ASN A 73 -2.88 14.37 2.86
N HIS A 74 -2.28 15.16 1.96
CA HIS A 74 -1.01 14.83 1.33
C HIS A 74 0.17 14.70 2.30
N SER A 75 0.24 15.53 3.33
CA SER A 75 1.34 15.46 4.30
C SER A 75 1.36 14.12 5.04
N ARG A 76 0.20 13.63 5.47
CA ARG A 76 0.07 12.33 6.12
C ARG A 76 0.33 11.17 5.15
N LEU A 77 -0.18 11.30 3.91
CA LEU A 77 0.04 10.32 2.85
C LEU A 77 1.53 10.13 2.57
N GLN A 78 2.28 11.21 2.40
CA GLN A 78 3.73 11.14 2.14
C GLN A 78 4.48 10.52 3.33
N LYS A 79 4.18 10.92 4.57
CA LYS A 79 4.79 10.31 5.76
C LYS A 79 4.56 8.80 5.83
N MET A 80 3.36 8.34 5.47
CA MET A 80 3.05 6.91 5.43
C MET A 80 3.87 6.20 4.35
N LEU A 81 3.91 6.73 3.14
CA LEU A 81 4.65 6.14 2.02
C LEU A 81 6.16 6.16 2.22
N ASP A 82 6.70 7.23 2.78
CA ASP A 82 8.15 7.37 3.05
C ASP A 82 8.61 6.46 4.20
N GLY A 83 7.70 6.03 5.05
CA GLY A 83 7.97 5.06 6.11
C GLY A 83 7.86 3.59 5.68
N ILE A 84 7.58 3.31 4.41
CA ILE A 84 7.42 1.95 3.86
C ILE A 84 8.49 1.73 2.79
N GLU A 85 9.34 0.73 2.99
CA GLU A 85 10.38 0.33 2.06
C GLU A 85 10.14 -1.11 1.59
N VAL A 86 10.24 -1.33 0.28
CA VAL A 86 10.23 -2.66 -0.32
C VAL A 86 11.66 -3.06 -0.64
N ASN A 87 12.14 -4.08 0.02
CA ASN A 87 13.47 -4.64 -0.17
C ASN A 87 13.36 -5.97 -0.93
N ILE A 88 13.87 -6.00 -2.16
CA ILE A 88 13.98 -7.22 -2.97
C ILE A 88 15.44 -7.48 -3.22
N SER A 89 16.00 -8.50 -2.59
CA SER A 89 17.41 -8.83 -2.61
C SER A 89 17.64 -10.32 -2.89
N GLY A 90 18.88 -10.67 -3.14
CA GLY A 90 19.30 -12.05 -3.30
C GLY A 90 20.02 -12.34 -4.60
N THR A 91 20.40 -13.59 -4.72
CA THR A 91 21.11 -14.17 -5.88
C THR A 91 20.27 -15.31 -6.45
N GLY A 92 20.74 -15.93 -7.53
CA GLY A 92 20.04 -17.03 -8.18
C GLY A 92 19.64 -18.23 -7.31
N SER A 93 20.20 -18.40 -6.12
CA SER A 93 19.91 -19.50 -5.18
C SER A 93 18.97 -19.14 -4.03
N LEU A 94 18.99 -17.89 -3.60
CA LEU A 94 18.11 -17.40 -2.54
C LEU A 94 17.67 -15.97 -2.87
N ILE A 95 16.38 -15.78 -2.91
CA ILE A 95 15.77 -14.47 -3.14
C ILE A 95 14.86 -14.15 -1.97
N MET A 96 14.96 -12.93 -1.47
CA MET A 96 14.15 -12.41 -0.39
C MET A 96 13.40 -11.17 -0.86
N ALA A 97 12.12 -11.13 -0.58
CA ALA A 97 11.29 -9.95 -0.76
C ALA A 97 10.59 -9.63 0.55
N GLU A 98 10.83 -8.45 1.07
CA GLU A 98 10.27 -8.03 2.36
C GLU A 98 9.78 -6.59 2.30
N THR A 99 8.78 -6.30 3.13
CA THR A 99 8.35 -4.93 3.40
C THR A 99 8.86 -4.50 4.77
N VAL A 100 9.65 -3.42 4.78
CA VAL A 100 10.24 -2.84 5.99
C VAL A 100 9.49 -1.57 6.35
N PHE A 101 9.16 -1.44 7.62
CA PHE A 101 8.45 -0.28 8.16
C PHE A 101 9.38 0.52 9.07
N GLY A 102 9.47 1.84 8.82
CA GLY A 102 10.16 2.77 9.71
C GLY A 102 9.51 2.81 11.10
N LYS A 103 10.27 3.19 12.13
CA LYS A 103 9.81 3.18 13.53
C LYS A 103 8.54 4.01 13.74
N GLU A 104 8.45 5.18 13.12
CA GLU A 104 7.29 6.07 13.25
C GLU A 104 6.01 5.44 12.66
N ILE A 105 6.14 4.74 11.54
CA ILE A 105 5.03 4.02 10.92
C ILE A 105 4.66 2.78 11.74
N THR A 106 5.64 2.03 12.24
CA THR A 106 5.38 0.83 13.06
C THR A 106 4.51 1.16 14.27
N VAL A 107 4.77 2.26 14.97
CA VAL A 107 3.95 2.71 16.10
C VAL A 107 2.53 3.06 15.66
N LEU A 108 2.36 3.75 14.53
CA LEU A 108 1.05 4.04 13.96
C LEU A 108 0.31 2.74 13.59
N LEU A 109 0.99 1.82 12.94
CA LEU A 109 0.41 0.55 12.47
C LEU A 109 0.04 -0.38 13.61
N GLU A 110 0.82 -0.43 14.69
CA GLU A 110 0.51 -1.25 15.87
C GLU A 110 -0.66 -0.71 16.69
N SER A 111 -0.83 0.61 16.70
CA SER A 111 -1.99 1.26 17.35
C SER A 111 -3.32 0.96 16.65
N PHE A 112 -3.29 0.51 15.39
CA PHE A 112 -4.47 0.31 14.54
C PHE A 112 -4.63 -1.14 14.05
N LYS A 113 -4.09 -2.14 14.73
CA LYS A 113 -4.30 -3.56 14.40
C LYS A 113 -5.78 -3.92 14.49
N GLY A 114 -6.52 -3.63 13.43
CA GLY A 114 -7.86 -4.15 13.22
C GLY A 114 -7.83 -5.66 12.92
N ILE A 115 -8.92 -6.33 13.22
CA ILE A 115 -9.14 -7.79 13.14
C ILE A 115 -8.94 -8.39 11.73
N THR A 116 -8.71 -7.58 10.70
CA THR A 116 -8.74 -8.01 9.28
C THR A 116 -7.38 -8.00 8.57
N GLY A 117 -6.26 -7.78 9.26
CA GLY A 117 -4.93 -7.69 8.62
C GLY A 117 -4.73 -6.47 7.70
N LYS A 118 -5.72 -5.59 7.61
CA LYS A 118 -5.63 -4.27 6.97
C LYS A 118 -5.52 -3.23 8.06
N ILE A 119 -4.58 -2.30 7.91
CA ILE A 119 -4.50 -1.17 8.82
C ILE A 119 -5.58 -0.19 8.39
N ILE A 120 -6.60 -0.10 9.20
CA ILE A 120 -7.68 0.87 9.04
C ILE A 120 -7.65 1.77 10.26
N ASP A 121 -7.09 2.95 10.12
CA ASP A 121 -7.55 4.11 10.87
C ASP A 121 -8.77 4.65 10.10
N TYR A 122 -9.72 5.26 10.78
CA TYR A 122 -10.93 5.83 10.13
C TYR A 122 -10.57 6.76 8.96
N ASP A 123 -9.36 7.33 8.95
CA ASP A 123 -8.89 8.31 7.98
C ASP A 123 -7.69 7.85 7.14
N SER A 124 -7.07 6.71 7.44
CA SER A 124 -5.85 6.26 6.76
C SER A 124 -5.84 4.75 6.53
N ARG A 125 -5.36 4.33 5.37
CA ARG A 125 -5.27 2.91 4.99
C ARG A 125 -4.01 2.65 4.17
N VAL A 126 -3.35 1.53 4.43
CA VAL A 126 -2.27 1.00 3.61
C VAL A 126 -2.58 -0.44 3.22
N GLN A 127 -2.34 -0.77 1.96
CA GLN A 127 -2.37 -2.12 1.44
C GLN A 127 -1.10 -2.36 0.63
N ILE A 128 -0.44 -3.51 0.85
CA ILE A 128 0.78 -3.89 0.15
C ILE A 128 0.55 -5.26 -0.47
N SER A 129 0.61 -5.34 -1.79
CA SER A 129 0.35 -6.59 -2.53
C SER A 129 1.57 -6.99 -3.33
N TYR A 130 1.96 -8.25 -3.23
CA TYR A 130 3.02 -8.84 -4.04
C TYR A 130 2.43 -9.68 -5.16
N TYR A 131 2.91 -9.46 -6.37
CA TYR A 131 2.61 -10.27 -7.55
C TYR A 131 3.91 -10.89 -8.03
N ILE A 132 3.97 -12.21 -7.98
CA ILE A 132 5.21 -12.95 -8.18
C ILE A 132 4.99 -13.96 -9.31
N ASN A 133 5.85 -13.91 -10.34
CA ASN A 133 5.91 -14.93 -11.36
C ASN A 133 7.17 -15.75 -11.12
N ILE A 134 7.02 -17.06 -10.94
CA ILE A 134 8.11 -18.01 -10.67
C ILE A 134 8.18 -19.08 -11.75
N PRO A 135 9.35 -19.69 -11.99
CA PRO A 135 9.44 -20.90 -12.82
C PRO A 135 8.59 -22.05 -12.27
N GLU A 136 8.13 -22.94 -13.12
CA GLU A 136 7.33 -24.11 -12.74
C GLU A 136 8.07 -25.11 -11.83
N TYR A 137 9.40 -24.99 -11.73
CA TYR A 137 10.24 -25.90 -10.93
C TYR A 137 10.63 -25.35 -9.56
N VAL A 138 10.14 -24.19 -9.13
CA VAL A 138 10.40 -23.54 -7.83
C VAL A 138 9.26 -23.78 -6.86
#